data_daa94baad8efec2861f11a8a5481df2a
#
_entry.id   daa94baad8efec2861f11a8a5481df2a
#
_cell.length_a   1.000
_cell.length_b   1.000
_cell.length_c   1.000
_cell.angle_alpha   90.00
_cell.angle_beta   90.00
_cell.angle_gamma   90.00
#
_symmetry.space_group_name_H-M   'P 1'
#
loop_
_entity.id
_entity.type
_entity.pdbx_description
1 polymer ?
#
loop_
_entity_poly.entity_id
_entity_poly.type
_entity_poly.pdbx_seq_one_letter_code
_entity_poly.pdbx_strand_id
1 'polypeptide(L)'
;MGKTSNRQVRRIIVSGYYGFNNSGDEAVLKSILNALHAEGEAQGITIEPVVLSADPAWTTRMYGCEAVQRMSPSVLLREIRRCDGLISGGGSLLQDATGWKTIPYYTGVLTLAQMLGKPTFIYSQGVGPVNRGWLFAPIRRVMNKSRYVSVRDAESAALLSRIGVPQERIEVVPDPVMGLPLPEGTQTSAASSASTDALPVIGVSLRHWRKDGVDLERAAAALAALASRRSVRYRFLPFHTPDDTETSQVVIDRLTAIGIGSSIAELAAPGDDPQQMLLEVSRCDMMFGMRLHALIYAANQRVPLIGLSYDPKIDQFLNRLGLTAIGTTEQLDPAQFAASADSLLSDLDGWRSRHGEVIDRLKREAQRPAQQIVALLSQTTKR
;
A
#
# COMPACT_ATOMS: atom_id res chain seq x y z
N MET A 1 39.09 14.49 -16.87
CA MET A 1 38.34 13.68 -17.85
C MET A 1 37.70 12.50 -17.11
N GLY A 2 36.46 12.68 -16.67
CA GLY A 2 35.72 11.63 -15.99
C GLY A 2 35.32 10.56 -16.98
N LYS A 3 35.68 9.31 -16.73
CA LYS A 3 35.12 8.15 -17.43
C LYS A 3 33.62 8.14 -17.22
N THR A 4 32.82 8.47 -18.23
CA THR A 4 31.40 8.15 -18.27
C THR A 4 31.30 6.63 -18.18
N SER A 5 31.07 6.11 -16.98
CA SER A 5 30.74 4.72 -16.77
C SER A 5 29.49 4.44 -17.60
N ASN A 6 29.62 3.60 -18.60
CA ASN A 6 28.50 3.17 -19.44
C ASN A 6 27.61 2.26 -18.56
N ARG A 7 26.72 2.88 -17.77
CA ARG A 7 25.81 2.14 -16.88
C ARG A 7 24.95 1.20 -17.72
N GLN A 8 24.85 -0.03 -17.30
CA GLN A 8 24.01 -1.01 -17.97
C GLN A 8 22.53 -0.63 -17.79
N VAL A 9 21.82 -0.40 -18.90
CA VAL A 9 20.39 -0.07 -18.88
C VAL A 9 19.56 -1.36 -18.93
N ARG A 10 18.53 -1.46 -18.07
CA ARG A 10 17.55 -2.55 -18.00
C ARG A 10 16.14 -2.01 -18.13
N ARG A 11 15.44 -2.40 -19.18
CA ARG A 11 14.05 -2.04 -19.43
C ARG A 11 13.12 -3.07 -18.79
N ILE A 12 12.33 -2.66 -17.79
CA ILE A 12 11.52 -3.56 -16.97
C ILE A 12 10.04 -3.20 -17.07
N ILE A 13 9.20 -4.17 -17.45
CA ILE A 13 7.75 -3.99 -17.40
C ILE A 13 7.28 -4.15 -15.95
N VAL A 14 6.43 -3.21 -15.49
CA VAL A 14 5.75 -3.29 -14.21
C VAL A 14 4.24 -3.42 -14.45
N SER A 15 3.68 -4.55 -14.06
CA SER A 15 2.27 -4.91 -14.25
C SER A 15 1.55 -4.92 -12.91
N GLY A 16 0.45 -4.19 -12.79
CA GLY A 16 -0.39 -4.11 -11.58
C GLY A 16 -1.75 -3.51 -11.87
N TYR A 17 -2.44 -3.06 -10.81
CA TYR A 17 -3.72 -2.37 -10.91
C TYR A 17 -3.50 -0.86 -10.92
N TYR A 18 -2.88 -0.35 -12.00
CA TYR A 18 -2.40 1.02 -12.12
C TYR A 18 -3.21 1.84 -13.11
N GLY A 19 -3.33 3.16 -12.85
CA GLY A 19 -4.10 4.09 -13.66
C GLY A 19 -5.61 4.00 -13.42
N PHE A 20 -6.03 3.61 -12.20
CA PHE A 20 -7.44 3.51 -11.80
C PHE A 20 -7.81 4.45 -10.65
N ASN A 21 -6.97 5.42 -10.33
CA ASN A 21 -7.18 6.38 -9.23
C ASN A 21 -7.38 5.70 -7.86
N ASN A 22 -6.80 4.53 -7.66
CA ASN A 22 -6.78 3.84 -6.37
C ASN A 22 -5.48 4.22 -5.63
N SER A 23 -5.57 5.11 -4.68
CA SER A 23 -4.42 5.64 -3.94
C SER A 23 -3.53 4.53 -3.34
N GLY A 24 -4.10 3.40 -2.92
CA GLY A 24 -3.34 2.27 -2.40
C GLY A 24 -2.47 1.58 -3.46
N ASP A 25 -3.04 1.27 -4.62
CA ASP A 25 -2.30 0.62 -5.71
C ASP A 25 -1.30 1.59 -6.36
N GLU A 26 -1.64 2.88 -6.42
CA GLU A 26 -0.71 3.92 -6.88
C GLU A 26 0.47 4.11 -5.91
N ALA A 27 0.22 3.99 -4.61
CA ALA A 27 1.29 4.00 -3.61
C ALA A 27 2.23 2.79 -3.74
N VAL A 28 1.66 1.62 -4.02
CA VAL A 28 2.43 0.40 -4.31
C VAL A 28 3.32 0.62 -5.54
N LEU A 29 2.77 1.19 -6.63
CA LEU A 29 3.55 1.51 -7.82
C LEU A 29 4.69 2.47 -7.50
N LYS A 30 4.39 3.60 -6.85
CA LYS A 30 5.41 4.61 -6.46
C LYS A 30 6.52 3.99 -5.62
N SER A 31 6.14 3.14 -4.66
CA SER A 31 7.11 2.45 -3.79
C SER A 31 8.02 1.50 -4.57
N ILE A 32 7.47 0.73 -5.51
CA ILE A 32 8.23 -0.17 -6.39
C ILE A 32 9.19 0.63 -7.28
N LEU A 33 8.72 1.71 -7.92
CA LEU A 33 9.55 2.54 -8.78
C LEU A 33 10.71 3.18 -8.02
N ASN A 34 10.44 3.75 -6.84
CA ASN A 34 11.47 4.36 -5.99
C ASN A 34 12.50 3.32 -5.52
N ALA A 35 12.05 2.15 -5.07
CA ALA A 35 12.93 1.07 -4.61
C ALA A 35 13.82 0.52 -5.73
N LEU A 36 13.26 0.32 -6.93
CA LEU A 36 14.02 -0.13 -8.11
C LEU A 36 15.03 0.92 -8.56
N HIS A 37 14.68 2.21 -8.51
CA HIS A 37 15.58 3.30 -8.84
C HIS A 37 16.76 3.36 -7.85
N ALA A 38 16.46 3.41 -6.56
CA ALA A 38 17.48 3.48 -5.51
C ALA A 38 18.43 2.27 -5.53
N GLU A 39 17.90 1.07 -5.71
CA GLU A 39 18.71 -0.14 -5.77
C GLU A 39 19.51 -0.23 -7.09
N GLY A 40 18.94 0.22 -8.20
CA GLY A 40 19.64 0.36 -9.47
C GLY A 40 20.86 1.28 -9.36
N GLU A 41 20.68 2.46 -8.75
CA GLU A 41 21.77 3.40 -8.47
C GLU A 41 22.86 2.76 -7.60
N ALA A 42 22.46 2.04 -6.54
CA ALA A 42 23.38 1.37 -5.62
C ALA A 42 24.19 0.27 -6.32
N GLN A 43 23.61 -0.45 -7.26
CA GLN A 43 24.28 -1.53 -8.03
C GLN A 43 24.90 -1.06 -9.36
N GLY A 44 24.83 0.23 -9.68
CA GLY A 44 25.45 0.80 -10.89
C GLY A 44 24.73 0.43 -12.20
N ILE A 45 23.47 0.08 -12.15
CA ILE A 45 22.60 -0.17 -13.32
C ILE A 45 21.48 0.85 -13.38
N THR A 46 21.05 1.20 -14.60
CA THR A 46 19.89 2.07 -14.79
C THR A 46 18.67 1.22 -15.06
N ILE A 47 17.63 1.37 -14.23
CA ILE A 47 16.34 0.71 -14.47
C ILE A 47 15.43 1.68 -15.20
N GLU A 48 14.93 1.26 -16.38
CA GLU A 48 13.91 1.95 -17.16
C GLU A 48 12.57 1.23 -17.02
N PRO A 49 11.69 1.67 -16.12
CA PRO A 49 10.39 1.04 -15.94
C PRO A 49 9.43 1.41 -17.06
N VAL A 50 8.63 0.43 -17.50
CA VAL A 50 7.48 0.60 -18.40
C VAL A 50 6.25 0.08 -17.70
N VAL A 51 5.33 0.97 -17.33
CA VAL A 51 4.16 0.63 -16.55
C VAL A 51 3.01 0.22 -17.46
N LEU A 52 2.39 -0.94 -17.18
CA LEU A 52 1.13 -1.33 -17.80
C LEU A 52 -0.02 -0.62 -17.06
N SER A 53 -0.61 0.39 -17.68
CA SER A 53 -1.60 1.28 -17.07
C SER A 53 -2.94 1.28 -17.80
N ALA A 54 -4.02 1.58 -17.07
CA ALA A 54 -5.33 1.88 -17.65
C ALA A 54 -5.38 3.30 -18.22
N ASP A 55 -4.64 4.23 -17.62
CA ASP A 55 -4.40 5.60 -18.12
C ASP A 55 -2.90 5.88 -18.24
N PRO A 56 -2.28 5.52 -19.39
CA PRO A 56 -0.84 5.73 -19.59
C PRO A 56 -0.42 7.20 -19.52
N ALA A 57 -1.28 8.12 -20.01
CA ALA A 57 -0.94 9.53 -20.04
C ALA A 57 -0.85 10.13 -18.63
N TRP A 58 -1.81 9.79 -17.76
CA TRP A 58 -1.79 10.17 -16.35
C TRP A 58 -0.59 9.54 -15.62
N THR A 59 -0.38 8.23 -15.80
CA THR A 59 0.73 7.50 -15.15
C THR A 59 2.10 8.09 -15.53
N THR A 60 2.30 8.43 -16.82
CA THR A 60 3.54 9.06 -17.27
C THR A 60 3.74 10.44 -16.64
N ARG A 61 2.70 11.27 -16.56
CA ARG A 61 2.79 12.59 -15.91
C ARG A 61 3.07 12.47 -14.41
N MET A 62 2.43 11.51 -13.74
CA MET A 62 2.54 11.32 -12.30
C MET A 62 3.91 10.78 -11.87
N TYR A 63 4.46 9.82 -12.61
CA TYR A 63 5.66 9.09 -12.17
C TYR A 63 6.92 9.39 -12.98
N GLY A 64 6.82 10.15 -14.09
CA GLY A 64 7.94 10.48 -14.95
C GLY A 64 8.53 9.28 -15.69
N CYS A 65 7.80 8.17 -15.81
CA CYS A 65 8.24 6.97 -16.51
C CYS A 65 7.33 6.64 -17.70
N GLU A 66 7.81 5.78 -18.61
CA GLU A 66 7.01 5.31 -19.73
C GLU A 66 5.85 4.45 -19.23
N ALA A 67 4.65 4.70 -19.73
CA ALA A 67 3.49 3.88 -19.49
C ALA A 67 2.78 3.52 -20.80
N VAL A 68 2.19 2.33 -20.85
CA VAL A 68 1.51 1.80 -22.04
C VAL A 68 0.17 1.16 -21.69
N GLN A 69 -0.73 1.11 -22.67
CA GLN A 69 -2.07 0.58 -22.49
C GLN A 69 -2.05 -0.92 -22.16
N ARG A 70 -2.51 -1.25 -20.96
CA ARG A 70 -2.48 -2.61 -20.37
C ARG A 70 -3.31 -3.65 -21.12
N MET A 71 -4.40 -3.23 -21.79
CA MET A 71 -5.35 -4.16 -22.44
C MET A 71 -5.10 -4.32 -23.94
N SER A 72 -4.05 -3.73 -24.51
CA SER A 72 -3.73 -3.85 -25.94
C SER A 72 -2.78 -5.02 -26.19
N PRO A 73 -3.21 -6.14 -26.82
CA PRO A 73 -2.37 -7.30 -27.04
C PRO A 73 -1.13 -7.02 -27.90
N SER A 74 -1.25 -6.17 -28.92
CA SER A 74 -0.15 -5.79 -29.80
C SER A 74 0.92 -4.97 -29.07
N VAL A 75 0.48 -4.04 -28.20
CA VAL A 75 1.37 -3.25 -27.36
C VAL A 75 2.08 -4.15 -26.35
N LEU A 76 1.33 -5.00 -25.64
CA LEU A 76 1.90 -5.97 -24.68
C LEU A 76 2.97 -6.84 -25.33
N LEU A 77 2.67 -7.42 -26.49
CA LEU A 77 3.62 -8.29 -27.19
C LEU A 77 4.89 -7.54 -27.60
N ARG A 78 4.75 -6.30 -28.10
CA ARG A 78 5.86 -5.44 -28.49
C ARG A 78 6.75 -5.10 -27.30
N GLU A 79 6.15 -4.64 -26.18
CA GLU A 79 6.92 -4.22 -25.02
C GLU A 79 7.57 -5.40 -24.29
N ILE A 80 6.89 -6.55 -24.19
CA ILE A 80 7.48 -7.76 -23.61
C ILE A 80 8.67 -8.25 -24.42
N ARG A 81 8.63 -8.17 -25.76
CA ARG A 81 9.80 -8.53 -26.58
C ARG A 81 11.00 -7.64 -26.31
N ARG A 82 10.78 -6.36 -26.02
CA ARG A 82 11.83 -5.34 -25.81
C ARG A 82 12.37 -5.28 -24.38
N CYS A 83 11.63 -5.83 -23.41
CA CYS A 83 12.04 -5.75 -22.02
C CYS A 83 13.14 -6.76 -21.66
N ASP A 84 13.85 -6.47 -20.58
CA ASP A 84 14.82 -7.39 -19.93
C ASP A 84 14.15 -8.23 -18.85
N GLY A 85 12.92 -7.89 -18.41
CA GLY A 85 12.13 -8.65 -17.44
C GLY A 85 10.76 -8.03 -17.18
N LEU A 86 9.91 -8.79 -16.48
CA LEU A 86 8.56 -8.36 -16.11
C LEU A 86 8.33 -8.57 -14.63
N ILE A 87 7.91 -7.52 -13.93
CA ILE A 87 7.47 -7.53 -12.53
C ILE A 87 5.94 -7.56 -12.50
N SER A 88 5.37 -8.56 -11.79
CA SER A 88 4.00 -8.48 -11.31
C SER A 88 4.05 -7.77 -9.96
N GLY A 89 3.63 -6.51 -9.96
CA GLY A 89 3.72 -5.61 -8.81
C GLY A 89 2.72 -5.96 -7.71
N GLY A 90 2.88 -5.36 -6.54
CA GLY A 90 2.09 -5.62 -5.33
C GLY A 90 0.58 -5.39 -5.47
N GLY A 91 -0.10 -5.35 -4.35
CA GLY A 91 -1.55 -5.33 -4.31
C GLY A 91 -2.15 -6.75 -4.31
N SER A 92 -3.48 -6.85 -4.31
CA SER A 92 -4.19 -8.14 -4.31
C SER A 92 -4.64 -8.52 -5.73
N LEU A 93 -3.68 -8.82 -6.61
CA LEU A 93 -3.93 -9.06 -8.03
C LEU A 93 -4.48 -10.46 -8.33
N LEU A 94 -4.10 -11.47 -7.53
CA LEU A 94 -4.48 -12.87 -7.73
C LEU A 94 -5.57 -13.28 -6.74
N GLN A 95 -6.76 -12.73 -6.93
CA GLN A 95 -7.97 -13.03 -6.15
C GLN A 95 -9.20 -13.07 -7.07
N ASP A 96 -10.24 -13.82 -6.68
CA ASP A 96 -11.47 -13.97 -7.45
C ASP A 96 -12.74 -13.53 -6.68
N ALA A 97 -12.58 -12.84 -5.53
CA ALA A 97 -13.69 -12.32 -4.74
C ALA A 97 -14.44 -11.18 -5.46
N THR A 98 -13.70 -10.28 -6.14
CA THR A 98 -14.29 -9.17 -6.89
C THR A 98 -14.55 -9.48 -8.35
N GLY A 99 -14.01 -10.60 -8.87
CA GLY A 99 -14.22 -11.01 -10.26
C GLY A 99 -13.23 -12.06 -10.73
N TRP A 100 -13.71 -13.06 -11.48
CA TRP A 100 -12.87 -14.17 -11.93
C TRP A 100 -11.86 -13.82 -13.03
N LYS A 101 -12.07 -12.71 -13.75
CA LYS A 101 -11.22 -12.29 -14.89
C LYS A 101 -9.85 -11.76 -14.48
N THR A 102 -9.68 -11.36 -13.23
CA THR A 102 -8.44 -10.75 -12.72
C THR A 102 -7.27 -11.73 -12.78
N ILE A 103 -7.46 -12.95 -12.27
CA ILE A 103 -6.40 -13.97 -12.26
C ILE A 103 -5.98 -14.37 -13.69
N PRO A 104 -6.91 -14.70 -14.63
CA PRO A 104 -6.56 -14.98 -16.03
C PRO A 104 -5.75 -13.86 -16.71
N TYR A 105 -6.09 -12.59 -16.46
CA TYR A 105 -5.34 -11.47 -17.02
C TYR A 105 -3.89 -11.45 -16.53
N TYR A 106 -3.65 -11.42 -15.21
CA TYR A 106 -2.29 -11.31 -14.67
C TYR A 106 -1.46 -12.56 -14.92
N THR A 107 -2.04 -13.75 -14.81
CA THR A 107 -1.34 -15.00 -15.16
C THR A 107 -1.09 -15.10 -16.67
N GLY A 108 -1.96 -14.53 -17.51
CA GLY A 108 -1.77 -14.44 -18.96
C GLY A 108 -0.58 -13.55 -19.34
N VAL A 109 -0.46 -12.38 -18.76
CA VAL A 109 0.68 -11.46 -18.97
C VAL A 109 2.00 -12.12 -18.54
N LEU A 110 2.03 -12.75 -17.36
CA LEU A 110 3.20 -13.50 -16.88
C LEU A 110 3.53 -14.67 -17.81
N THR A 111 2.54 -15.44 -18.25
CA THR A 111 2.72 -16.58 -19.16
C THR A 111 3.31 -16.12 -20.50
N LEU A 112 2.81 -15.00 -21.05
CA LEU A 112 3.33 -14.46 -22.30
C LEU A 112 4.82 -14.06 -22.19
N ALA A 113 5.19 -13.38 -21.09
CA ALA A 113 6.58 -13.04 -20.83
C ALA A 113 7.47 -14.29 -20.71
N GLN A 114 7.02 -15.30 -19.95
CA GLN A 114 7.73 -16.56 -19.78
C GLN A 114 7.88 -17.36 -21.08
N MET A 115 6.85 -17.35 -21.95
CA MET A 115 6.91 -17.99 -23.29
C MET A 115 7.91 -17.29 -24.23
N LEU A 116 8.09 -15.98 -24.07
CA LEU A 116 9.08 -15.19 -24.80
C LEU A 116 10.48 -15.22 -24.17
N GLY A 117 10.69 -16.11 -23.17
CA GLY A 117 11.99 -16.29 -22.51
C GLY A 117 12.37 -15.15 -21.55
N LYS A 118 11.43 -14.28 -21.18
CA LYS A 118 11.71 -13.16 -20.30
C LYS A 118 11.61 -13.60 -18.83
N PRO A 119 12.56 -13.21 -17.97
CA PRO A 119 12.45 -13.44 -16.54
C PRO A 119 11.24 -12.70 -15.96
N THR A 120 10.52 -13.37 -15.07
CA THR A 120 9.38 -12.78 -14.37
C THR A 120 9.64 -12.77 -12.87
N PHE A 121 9.14 -11.73 -12.21
CA PHE A 121 9.34 -11.48 -10.79
C PHE A 121 7.99 -11.13 -10.16
N ILE A 122 7.72 -11.69 -8.99
CA ILE A 122 6.53 -11.39 -8.19
C ILE A 122 6.96 -10.52 -7.03
N TYR A 123 6.40 -9.31 -6.92
CA TYR A 123 6.82 -8.29 -5.98
C TYR A 123 5.76 -8.07 -4.90
N SER A 124 5.98 -8.57 -3.69
CA SER A 124 5.13 -8.36 -2.50
C SER A 124 3.63 -8.53 -2.76
N GLN A 125 3.26 -9.57 -3.51
CA GLN A 125 1.88 -9.72 -3.99
C GLN A 125 0.98 -10.37 -2.96
N GLY A 126 -0.24 -9.82 -2.75
CA GLY A 126 -1.32 -10.50 -2.07
C GLY A 126 -1.96 -11.55 -2.98
N VAL A 127 -2.09 -12.78 -2.49
CA VAL A 127 -2.71 -13.90 -3.23
C VAL A 127 -3.90 -14.43 -2.44
N GLY A 128 -5.07 -14.41 -3.08
CA GLY A 128 -6.32 -14.91 -2.49
C GLY A 128 -7.25 -13.79 -1.99
N PRO A 129 -8.50 -14.18 -1.64
CA PRO A 129 -9.02 -15.52 -1.75
C PRO A 129 -9.15 -16.01 -3.19
N VAL A 130 -8.92 -17.30 -3.43
CA VAL A 130 -9.16 -17.99 -4.71
C VAL A 130 -10.16 -19.12 -4.47
N ASN A 131 -11.41 -18.86 -4.86
CA ASN A 131 -12.53 -19.77 -4.59
C ASN A 131 -12.71 -20.80 -5.72
N ARG A 132 -12.23 -20.50 -6.93
CA ARG A 132 -12.39 -21.37 -8.10
C ARG A 132 -11.15 -22.23 -8.30
N GLY A 133 -11.26 -23.53 -8.05
CA GLY A 133 -10.14 -24.48 -8.10
C GLY A 133 -9.37 -24.54 -9.43
N TRP A 134 -10.04 -24.28 -10.57
CA TRP A 134 -9.37 -24.27 -11.87
C TRP A 134 -8.34 -23.12 -12.03
N LEU A 135 -8.43 -22.08 -11.21
CA LEU A 135 -7.48 -20.98 -11.18
C LEU A 135 -6.14 -21.32 -10.48
N PHE A 136 -6.11 -22.40 -9.71
CA PHE A 136 -4.87 -22.83 -9.03
C PHE A 136 -3.78 -23.23 -10.00
N ALA A 137 -4.12 -23.94 -11.07
CA ALA A 137 -3.14 -24.41 -12.03
C ALA A 137 -2.38 -23.29 -12.75
N PRO A 138 -3.02 -22.24 -13.33
CA PRO A 138 -2.32 -21.12 -13.93
C PRO A 138 -1.49 -20.33 -12.90
N ILE A 139 -1.99 -20.10 -11.68
CA ILE A 139 -1.22 -19.43 -10.62
C ILE A 139 0.05 -20.25 -10.31
N ARG A 140 -0.09 -21.53 -9.98
CA ARG A 140 1.05 -22.41 -9.68
C ARG A 140 2.08 -22.40 -10.82
N ARG A 141 1.62 -22.47 -12.08
CA ARG A 141 2.51 -22.51 -13.24
C ARG A 141 3.38 -21.27 -13.35
N VAL A 142 2.78 -20.07 -13.25
CA VAL A 142 3.52 -18.81 -13.38
C VAL A 142 4.45 -18.57 -12.20
N MET A 143 4.01 -18.90 -10.97
CA MET A 143 4.85 -18.80 -9.77
C MET A 143 6.07 -19.69 -9.84
N ASN A 144 5.90 -20.97 -10.22
CA ASN A 144 7.01 -21.92 -10.34
C ASN A 144 8.02 -21.55 -11.44
N LYS A 145 7.62 -20.78 -12.43
CA LYS A 145 8.50 -20.30 -13.51
C LYS A 145 9.12 -18.93 -13.23
N SER A 146 8.63 -18.20 -12.23
CA SER A 146 9.19 -16.90 -11.87
C SER A 146 10.57 -17.05 -11.24
N ARG A 147 11.46 -16.10 -11.52
CA ARG A 147 12.83 -16.07 -10.97
C ARG A 147 12.85 -15.70 -9.49
N TYR A 148 11.91 -14.90 -9.08
CA TYR A 148 11.73 -14.47 -7.70
C TYR A 148 10.24 -14.37 -7.37
N VAL A 149 9.86 -14.83 -6.18
CA VAL A 149 8.48 -14.79 -5.71
C VAL A 149 8.46 -14.23 -4.29
N SER A 150 7.91 -13.03 -4.13
CA SER A 150 7.59 -12.50 -2.82
C SER A 150 6.11 -12.19 -2.68
N VAL A 151 5.59 -12.46 -1.49
CA VAL A 151 4.20 -12.20 -1.10
C VAL A 151 4.16 -11.33 0.15
N ARG A 152 3.08 -10.56 0.33
CA ARG A 152 3.02 -9.57 1.41
C ARG A 152 2.56 -10.11 2.75
N ASP A 153 2.02 -11.32 2.80
CA ASP A 153 1.46 -11.94 4.01
C ASP A 153 1.64 -13.46 4.04
N ALA A 154 1.56 -14.03 5.24
CA ALA A 154 1.73 -15.46 5.45
C ALA A 154 0.60 -16.30 4.84
N GLU A 155 -0.60 -15.75 4.75
CA GLU A 155 -1.78 -16.42 4.16
C GLU A 155 -1.60 -16.61 2.66
N SER A 156 -1.06 -15.59 1.98
CA SER A 156 -0.68 -15.70 0.56
C SER A 156 0.39 -16.78 0.36
N ALA A 157 1.39 -16.86 1.24
CA ALA A 157 2.42 -17.90 1.19
C ALA A 157 1.82 -19.29 1.44
N ALA A 158 0.94 -19.43 2.44
CA ALA A 158 0.25 -20.68 2.74
C ALA A 158 -0.64 -21.14 1.58
N LEU A 159 -1.36 -20.21 0.93
CA LEU A 159 -2.15 -20.53 -0.26
C LEU A 159 -1.27 -21.01 -1.41
N LEU A 160 -0.17 -20.31 -1.71
CA LEU A 160 0.76 -20.71 -2.77
C LEU A 160 1.38 -22.09 -2.49
N SER A 161 1.80 -22.35 -1.25
CA SER A 161 2.34 -23.67 -0.84
C SER A 161 1.30 -24.78 -0.99
N ARG A 162 0.05 -24.52 -0.58
CA ARG A 162 -1.06 -25.47 -0.71
C ARG A 162 -1.37 -25.85 -2.17
N ILE A 163 -1.19 -24.92 -3.10
CA ILE A 163 -1.44 -25.19 -4.52
C ILE A 163 -0.19 -25.71 -5.25
N GLY A 164 0.92 -25.97 -4.54
CA GLY A 164 2.10 -26.64 -5.06
C GLY A 164 3.22 -25.72 -5.56
N VAL A 165 3.36 -24.54 -4.95
CA VAL A 165 4.58 -23.72 -5.07
C VAL A 165 5.49 -24.08 -3.89
N PRO A 166 6.75 -24.49 -4.10
CA PRO A 166 7.66 -24.84 -3.02
C PRO A 166 7.88 -23.68 -2.04
N GLN A 167 7.81 -23.96 -0.74
CA GLN A 167 7.87 -22.93 0.30
C GLN A 167 9.19 -22.15 0.29
N GLU A 168 10.30 -22.82 -0.01
CA GLU A 168 11.63 -22.23 -0.11
C GLU A 168 11.77 -21.20 -1.26
N ARG A 169 10.83 -21.18 -2.18
CA ARG A 169 10.77 -20.19 -3.27
C ARG A 169 9.94 -18.96 -2.94
N ILE A 170 9.24 -18.97 -1.81
CA ILE A 170 8.30 -17.91 -1.43
C ILE A 170 8.93 -17.10 -0.30
N GLU A 171 9.20 -15.84 -0.57
CA GLU A 171 9.62 -14.90 0.46
C GLU A 171 8.43 -14.08 0.95
N VAL A 172 8.22 -14.04 2.28
CA VAL A 172 7.20 -13.19 2.89
C VAL A 172 7.84 -11.87 3.30
N VAL A 173 7.40 -10.80 2.67
CA VAL A 173 7.85 -9.42 2.90
C VAL A 173 6.66 -8.52 3.20
N PRO A 174 6.81 -7.32 3.75
CA PRO A 174 5.68 -6.41 3.93
C PRO A 174 5.21 -5.82 2.59
N ASP A 175 4.08 -5.11 2.66
CA ASP A 175 3.61 -4.28 1.55
C ASP A 175 4.70 -3.25 1.18
N PRO A 176 4.97 -3.00 -0.12
CA PRO A 176 6.02 -2.07 -0.58
C PRO A 176 5.88 -0.66 0.00
N VAL A 177 4.66 -0.25 0.33
CA VAL A 177 4.35 1.07 0.88
C VAL A 177 5.01 1.30 2.25
N MET A 178 5.39 0.25 2.98
CA MET A 178 6.24 0.38 4.17
C MET A 178 7.61 1.01 3.87
N GLY A 179 8.07 0.94 2.63
CA GLY A 179 9.32 1.55 2.17
C GLY A 179 9.15 2.89 1.44
N LEU A 180 7.93 3.43 1.31
CA LEU A 180 7.69 4.69 0.61
C LEU A 180 8.31 5.87 1.37
N PRO A 181 9.22 6.66 0.75
CA PRO A 181 9.76 7.85 1.38
C PRO A 181 8.77 9.01 1.34
N LEU A 182 8.94 9.98 2.22
CA LEU A 182 8.29 11.29 2.09
C LEU A 182 8.75 12.01 0.81
N PRO A 183 8.00 13.01 0.32
CA PRO A 183 8.43 13.83 -0.80
C PRO A 183 9.81 14.47 -0.52
N GLU A 184 10.63 14.62 -1.56
CA GLU A 184 11.92 15.29 -1.45
C GLU A 184 11.77 16.73 -0.93
N GLY A 185 12.71 17.16 -0.09
CA GLY A 185 12.68 18.50 0.51
C GLY A 185 11.69 18.67 1.65
N THR A 186 10.94 17.63 2.02
CA THR A 186 10.06 17.69 3.20
C THR A 186 10.93 17.71 4.46
N GLN A 187 10.90 18.83 5.18
CA GLN A 187 11.42 18.83 6.55
C GLN A 187 10.49 17.98 7.40
N THR A 188 10.96 16.82 7.83
CA THR A 188 10.30 16.05 8.87
C THR A 188 10.37 16.89 10.15
N SER A 189 9.32 17.67 10.40
CA SER A 189 9.14 18.23 11.72
C SER A 189 8.79 17.07 12.66
N ALA A 190 9.81 16.33 13.05
CA ALA A 190 9.75 15.42 14.19
C ALA A 190 9.50 16.18 15.51
N ALA A 191 9.05 17.42 15.43
CA ALA A 191 8.83 18.33 16.52
C ALA A 191 7.74 19.37 16.17
N SER A 192 6.55 18.92 15.75
CA SER A 192 5.36 19.78 15.82
C SER A 192 4.75 19.83 17.23
N SER A 193 5.42 19.26 18.21
CA SER A 193 5.06 19.37 19.63
C SER A 193 5.64 20.63 20.32
N ALA A 194 6.08 21.62 19.55
CA ALA A 194 6.71 22.82 20.12
C ALA A 194 5.74 23.97 20.45
N SER A 195 4.42 23.82 20.21
CA SER A 195 3.44 24.69 20.82
C SER A 195 2.59 23.87 21.81
N THR A 196 2.80 24.12 23.09
CA THR A 196 2.05 23.51 24.20
C THR A 196 0.52 23.74 24.13
N ASP A 197 0.04 24.50 23.17
CA ASP A 197 -1.37 24.90 23.00
C ASP A 197 -2.06 24.29 21.77
N ALA A 198 -1.34 23.53 20.91
CA ALA A 198 -1.96 22.94 19.73
C ALA A 198 -2.72 21.65 20.06
N LEU A 199 -4.00 21.58 19.64
CA LEU A 199 -4.81 20.38 19.82
C LEU A 199 -4.24 19.20 19.02
N PRO A 200 -4.20 17.99 19.59
CA PRO A 200 -3.78 16.78 18.85
C PRO A 200 -4.60 16.56 17.59
N VAL A 201 -3.93 16.21 16.51
CA VAL A 201 -4.54 15.94 15.21
C VAL A 201 -4.71 14.43 15.03
N ILE A 202 -5.96 13.99 14.90
CA ILE A 202 -6.33 12.61 14.64
C ILE A 202 -6.60 12.44 13.14
N GLY A 203 -5.75 11.72 12.42
CA GLY A 203 -6.04 11.29 11.07
C GLY A 203 -7.15 10.25 11.06
N VAL A 204 -8.15 10.42 10.22
CA VAL A 204 -9.31 9.52 10.12
C VAL A 204 -9.46 9.04 8.69
N SER A 205 -9.42 7.72 8.47
CA SER A 205 -9.65 7.11 7.16
C SER A 205 -10.72 6.06 7.23
N LEU A 206 -11.90 6.40 6.72
CA LEU A 206 -13.08 5.55 6.74
C LEU A 206 -13.44 5.08 5.34
N ARG A 207 -14.22 4.01 5.29
CA ARG A 207 -14.82 3.45 4.10
C ARG A 207 -16.26 3.09 4.38
N HIS A 208 -17.16 3.40 3.48
CA HIS A 208 -18.52 2.89 3.51
C HIS A 208 -18.49 1.40 3.19
N TRP A 209 -18.78 0.55 4.18
CA TRP A 209 -18.76 -0.89 4.03
C TRP A 209 -20.16 -1.50 4.09
N ARG A 210 -20.96 -1.10 5.09
CA ARG A 210 -22.30 -1.61 5.28
C ARG A 210 -23.31 -0.78 4.49
N LYS A 211 -24.20 -1.46 3.75
CA LYS A 211 -25.25 -0.79 2.96
C LYS A 211 -26.22 0.05 3.82
N ASP A 212 -26.38 -0.30 5.10
CA ASP A 212 -27.25 0.41 6.05
C ASP A 212 -26.58 1.64 6.68
N GLY A 213 -25.25 1.84 6.49
CA GLY A 213 -24.50 2.98 7.01
C GLY A 213 -24.31 2.98 8.54
N VAL A 214 -24.68 1.91 9.24
CA VAL A 214 -24.56 1.81 10.70
C VAL A 214 -23.09 1.79 11.16
N ASP A 215 -22.17 1.31 10.33
CA ASP A 215 -20.72 1.38 10.55
C ASP A 215 -20.23 2.83 10.65
N LEU A 216 -20.75 3.73 9.83
CA LEU A 216 -20.42 5.16 9.87
C LEU A 216 -21.04 5.86 11.11
N GLU A 217 -22.21 5.42 11.54
CA GLU A 217 -22.82 5.91 12.79
C GLU A 217 -21.97 5.52 14.00
N ARG A 218 -21.50 4.27 14.06
CA ARG A 218 -20.61 3.81 15.11
C ARG A 218 -19.28 4.57 15.11
N ALA A 219 -18.70 4.79 13.92
CA ALA A 219 -17.47 5.58 13.79
C ALA A 219 -17.68 7.03 14.28
N ALA A 220 -18.76 7.68 13.88
CA ALA A 220 -19.10 9.02 14.37
C ALA A 220 -19.29 9.06 15.89
N ALA A 221 -20.02 8.09 16.47
CA ALA A 221 -20.19 7.97 17.89
C ALA A 221 -18.87 7.76 18.67
N ALA A 222 -17.96 6.95 18.11
CA ALA A 222 -16.64 6.72 18.67
C ALA A 222 -15.78 8.00 18.69
N LEU A 223 -15.76 8.73 17.57
CA LEU A 223 -15.07 10.02 17.48
C LEU A 223 -15.70 11.07 18.42
N ALA A 224 -17.02 11.13 18.50
CA ALA A 224 -17.71 12.01 19.44
C ALA A 224 -17.38 11.70 20.91
N ALA A 225 -17.32 10.41 21.27
CA ALA A 225 -16.94 10.00 22.61
C ALA A 225 -15.49 10.41 22.97
N LEU A 226 -14.57 10.36 22.02
CA LEU A 226 -13.20 10.85 22.21
C LEU A 226 -13.19 12.38 22.38
N ALA A 227 -13.88 13.12 21.51
CA ALA A 227 -13.97 14.59 21.59
C ALA A 227 -14.59 15.10 22.90
N SER A 228 -15.53 14.35 23.47
CA SER A 228 -16.11 14.64 24.79
C SER A 228 -15.12 14.41 25.93
N ARG A 229 -14.14 13.56 25.75
CA ARG A 229 -13.13 13.20 26.74
C ARG A 229 -11.88 14.08 26.66
N ARG A 230 -11.49 14.46 25.45
CA ARG A 230 -10.27 15.22 25.13
C ARG A 230 -10.49 16.15 23.96
N SER A 231 -10.05 17.38 24.08
CA SER A 231 -10.04 18.32 22.94
C SER A 231 -9.07 17.82 21.87
N VAL A 232 -9.55 17.56 20.65
CA VAL A 232 -8.80 17.03 19.51
C VAL A 232 -9.28 17.67 18.22
N ARG A 233 -8.48 17.56 17.16
CA ARG A 233 -8.86 17.89 15.78
C ARG A 233 -8.90 16.63 14.95
N TYR A 234 -9.92 16.47 14.11
CA TYR A 234 -10.04 15.37 13.16
C TYR A 234 -9.65 15.82 11.76
N ARG A 235 -8.71 15.10 11.15
CA ARG A 235 -8.33 15.28 9.75
C ARG A 235 -8.75 14.04 8.97
N PHE A 236 -9.82 14.15 8.18
CA PHE A 236 -10.31 13.07 7.35
C PHE A 236 -9.46 12.96 6.08
N LEU A 237 -8.95 11.75 5.84
CA LEU A 237 -8.01 11.40 4.79
C LEU A 237 -8.66 10.42 3.81
N PRO A 238 -9.18 10.87 2.66
CA PRO A 238 -9.80 10.00 1.67
C PRO A 238 -8.73 9.27 0.85
N PHE A 239 -8.66 7.95 0.97
CA PHE A 239 -7.70 7.10 0.25
C PHE A 239 -8.23 6.60 -1.10
N HIS A 240 -9.53 6.71 -1.34
CA HIS A 240 -10.18 6.34 -2.59
C HIS A 240 -11.27 7.37 -2.93
N THR A 241 -10.99 8.22 -3.91
CA THR A 241 -11.93 9.25 -4.34
C THR A 241 -12.77 8.75 -5.52
N PRO A 242 -14.06 9.11 -5.62
CA PRO A 242 -14.80 10.00 -4.71
C PRO A 242 -15.36 9.33 -3.44
N ASP A 243 -15.42 8.00 -3.37
CA ASP A 243 -16.17 7.23 -2.38
C ASP A 243 -15.80 7.58 -0.92
N ASP A 244 -14.49 7.69 -0.61
CA ASP A 244 -14.05 8.00 0.75
C ASP A 244 -14.26 9.49 1.09
N THR A 245 -14.29 10.36 0.09
CA THR A 245 -14.61 11.79 0.26
C THR A 245 -16.04 11.94 0.73
N GLU A 246 -16.99 11.28 0.02
CA GLU A 246 -18.40 11.27 0.38
C GLU A 246 -18.63 10.62 1.75
N THR A 247 -17.97 9.50 2.01
CA THR A 247 -18.02 8.81 3.31
C THR A 247 -17.53 9.70 4.45
N SER A 248 -16.41 10.40 4.23
CA SER A 248 -15.84 11.33 5.21
C SER A 248 -16.79 12.48 5.50
N GLN A 249 -17.41 13.07 4.45
CA GLN A 249 -18.37 14.17 4.61
C GLN A 249 -19.59 13.75 5.42
N VAL A 250 -20.13 12.56 5.18
CA VAL A 250 -21.26 12.01 5.97
C VAL A 250 -20.91 11.95 7.47
N VAL A 251 -19.69 11.55 7.81
CA VAL A 251 -19.28 11.46 9.22
C VAL A 251 -19.02 12.84 9.81
N ILE A 252 -18.42 13.77 9.05
CA ILE A 252 -18.24 15.18 9.48
C ILE A 252 -19.58 15.83 9.77
N ASP A 253 -20.59 15.65 8.91
CA ASP A 253 -21.93 16.21 9.07
C ASP A 253 -22.60 15.65 10.34
N ARG A 254 -22.42 14.35 10.62
CA ARG A 254 -22.94 13.73 11.86
C ARG A 254 -22.25 14.30 13.12
N LEU A 255 -20.91 14.46 13.08
CA LEU A 255 -20.18 15.08 14.20
C LEU A 255 -20.66 16.51 14.45
N THR A 256 -20.92 17.27 13.40
CA THR A 256 -21.46 18.62 13.48
C THR A 256 -22.87 18.65 14.09
N ALA A 257 -23.75 17.72 13.66
CA ALA A 257 -25.11 17.62 14.16
C ALA A 257 -25.19 17.31 15.67
N ILE A 258 -24.22 16.58 16.23
CA ILE A 258 -24.12 16.28 17.67
C ILE A 258 -23.34 17.33 18.46
N GLY A 259 -23.03 18.50 17.86
CA GLY A 259 -22.42 19.65 18.52
C GLY A 259 -20.89 19.63 18.56
N ILE A 260 -20.24 18.70 17.86
CA ILE A 260 -18.80 18.73 17.64
C ILE A 260 -18.59 19.57 16.38
N GLY A 261 -18.28 20.86 16.58
CA GLY A 261 -18.27 21.86 15.54
C GLY A 261 -17.32 21.56 14.38
N SER A 262 -17.63 22.12 13.20
CA SER A 262 -16.83 22.02 11.97
C SER A 262 -15.39 22.53 12.13
N SER A 263 -15.11 23.34 13.16
CA SER A 263 -13.75 23.79 13.50
C SER A 263 -12.84 22.68 14.03
N ILE A 264 -13.41 21.50 14.34
CA ILE A 264 -12.66 20.34 14.87
C ILE A 264 -12.48 19.25 13.81
N ALA A 265 -13.28 19.25 12.74
CA ALA A 265 -13.20 18.24 11.68
C ALA A 265 -12.94 18.91 10.31
N GLU A 266 -11.87 18.47 9.65
CA GLU A 266 -11.49 18.95 8.31
C GLU A 266 -11.31 17.78 7.34
N LEU A 267 -11.67 17.99 6.07
CA LEU A 267 -11.42 17.06 4.98
C LEU A 267 -10.13 17.47 4.27
N ALA A 268 -9.14 16.59 4.25
CA ALA A 268 -7.91 16.83 3.50
C ALA A 268 -8.10 16.54 2.01
N ALA A 269 -7.40 17.31 1.18
CA ALA A 269 -7.39 17.15 -0.27
C ALA A 269 -5.93 17.02 -0.78
N PRO A 270 -5.22 15.90 -0.52
CA PRO A 270 -3.81 15.75 -0.83
C PRO A 270 -3.52 15.58 -2.33
N GLY A 271 -4.55 15.51 -3.18
CA GLY A 271 -4.44 15.21 -4.61
C GLY A 271 -4.13 13.73 -4.87
N ASP A 272 -3.64 13.43 -6.09
CA ASP A 272 -3.47 12.06 -6.56
C ASP A 272 -2.08 11.46 -6.23
N ASP A 273 -1.13 12.28 -5.74
CA ASP A 273 0.22 11.80 -5.41
C ASP A 273 0.24 11.06 -4.07
N PRO A 274 0.58 9.76 -4.06
CA PRO A 274 0.66 8.98 -2.83
C PRO A 274 1.62 9.55 -1.76
N GLN A 275 2.69 10.23 -2.18
CA GLN A 275 3.64 10.84 -1.25
C GLN A 275 3.04 12.07 -0.55
N GLN A 276 2.13 12.81 -1.20
CA GLN A 276 1.39 13.89 -0.55
C GLN A 276 0.43 13.35 0.50
N MET A 277 -0.26 12.23 0.23
CA MET A 277 -1.07 11.56 1.24
C MET A 277 -0.22 11.05 2.41
N LEU A 278 0.98 10.51 2.14
CA LEU A 278 1.92 10.10 3.20
C LEU A 278 2.33 11.30 4.06
N LEU A 279 2.57 12.44 3.44
CA LEU A 279 2.87 13.70 4.14
C LEU A 279 1.71 14.15 5.03
N GLU A 280 0.47 14.08 4.54
CA GLU A 280 -0.71 14.39 5.35
C GLU A 280 -0.84 13.46 6.57
N VAL A 281 -0.59 12.16 6.39
CA VAL A 281 -0.57 11.20 7.51
C VAL A 281 0.55 11.52 8.50
N SER A 282 1.74 11.93 8.02
CA SER A 282 2.88 12.25 8.89
C SER A 282 2.66 13.47 9.80
N ARG A 283 1.66 14.30 9.47
CA ARG A 283 1.26 15.48 10.25
C ARG A 283 0.21 15.18 11.33
N CYS A 284 -0.23 13.93 11.42
CA CYS A 284 -1.17 13.50 12.45
C CYS A 284 -0.42 12.96 13.67
N ASP A 285 -0.98 13.20 14.87
CA ASP A 285 -0.47 12.64 16.13
C ASP A 285 -0.88 11.20 16.32
N MET A 286 -2.06 10.84 15.80
CA MET A 286 -2.60 9.48 15.81
C MET A 286 -3.41 9.23 14.55
N MET A 287 -3.49 7.97 14.11
CA MET A 287 -4.33 7.54 12.99
C MET A 287 -5.42 6.58 13.45
N PHE A 288 -6.67 6.84 13.09
CA PHE A 288 -7.79 5.90 13.16
C PHE A 288 -8.20 5.48 11.75
N GLY A 289 -8.05 4.20 11.42
CA GLY A 289 -8.20 3.76 10.04
C GLY A 289 -8.96 2.46 9.83
N MET A 290 -9.84 2.47 8.83
CA MET A 290 -10.41 1.28 8.18
C MET A 290 -9.64 0.86 6.94
N ARG A 291 -9.00 1.79 6.23
CA ARG A 291 -8.22 1.49 5.04
C ARG A 291 -6.86 0.91 5.40
N LEU A 292 -6.52 -0.26 4.84
CA LEU A 292 -5.23 -0.90 5.08
C LEU A 292 -4.05 0.06 4.81
N HIS A 293 -4.08 0.77 3.68
CA HIS A 293 -2.98 1.67 3.33
C HIS A 293 -2.87 2.87 4.26
N ALA A 294 -3.98 3.34 4.86
CA ALA A 294 -3.92 4.39 5.88
C ALA A 294 -3.13 3.93 7.12
N LEU A 295 -3.33 2.68 7.55
CA LEU A 295 -2.60 2.08 8.66
C LEU A 295 -1.13 1.82 8.30
N ILE A 296 -0.85 1.38 7.05
CA ILE A 296 0.52 1.20 6.55
C ILE A 296 1.26 2.54 6.51
N TYR A 297 0.62 3.61 6.04
CA TYR A 297 1.21 4.95 6.02
C TYR A 297 1.51 5.46 7.42
N ALA A 298 0.57 5.27 8.37
CA ALA A 298 0.78 5.63 9.76
C ALA A 298 1.99 4.88 10.35
N ALA A 299 2.05 3.57 10.18
CA ALA A 299 3.20 2.77 10.62
C ALA A 299 4.50 3.22 9.96
N ASN A 300 4.49 3.44 8.63
CA ASN A 300 5.65 3.94 7.89
C ASN A 300 6.19 5.26 8.52
N GLN A 301 5.31 6.17 8.92
CA GLN A 301 5.70 7.46 9.51
C GLN A 301 5.80 7.42 11.04
N ARG A 302 5.71 6.24 11.67
CA ARG A 302 5.70 6.05 13.13
C ARG A 302 4.61 6.89 13.82
N VAL A 303 3.50 7.10 13.12
CA VAL A 303 2.29 7.70 13.69
C VAL A 303 1.54 6.60 14.43
N PRO A 304 1.29 6.76 15.75
CA PRO A 304 0.49 5.83 16.53
C PRO A 304 -0.86 5.56 15.87
N LEU A 305 -1.32 4.31 15.87
CA LEU A 305 -2.49 3.94 15.08
C LEU A 305 -3.46 3.03 15.82
N ILE A 306 -4.74 3.18 15.50
CA ILE A 306 -5.84 2.31 15.88
C ILE A 306 -6.54 1.85 14.60
N GLY A 307 -6.64 0.54 14.40
CA GLY A 307 -7.32 -0.05 13.25
C GLY A 307 -8.73 -0.54 13.59
N LEU A 308 -9.67 -0.31 12.66
CA LEU A 308 -11.02 -0.91 12.68
C LEU A 308 -11.10 -1.95 11.55
N SER A 309 -11.36 -3.21 11.92
CA SER A 309 -11.33 -4.32 10.98
C SER A 309 -12.66 -4.50 10.24
N TYR A 310 -12.61 -4.72 8.94
CA TYR A 310 -13.69 -5.22 8.09
C TYR A 310 -13.19 -6.29 7.10
N ASP A 311 -11.88 -6.50 7.07
CA ASP A 311 -11.21 -7.38 6.11
C ASP A 311 -9.99 -8.01 6.82
N PRO A 312 -9.78 -9.33 6.74
CA PRO A 312 -8.69 -10.03 7.43
C PRO A 312 -7.29 -9.45 7.23
N LYS A 313 -7.04 -8.78 6.08
CA LYS A 313 -5.74 -8.15 5.81
C LYS A 313 -5.40 -7.00 6.76
N ILE A 314 -6.41 -6.38 7.39
CA ILE A 314 -6.21 -5.35 8.42
C ILE A 314 -5.66 -6.01 9.67
N ASP A 315 -6.30 -7.10 10.11
CA ASP A 315 -5.86 -7.85 11.29
C ASP A 315 -4.46 -8.42 11.08
N GLN A 316 -4.17 -8.96 9.88
CA GLN A 316 -2.85 -9.46 9.51
C GLN A 316 -1.77 -8.38 9.62
N PHE A 317 -2.05 -7.17 9.12
CA PHE A 317 -1.11 -6.06 9.22
C PHE A 317 -0.90 -5.61 10.66
N LEU A 318 -2.00 -5.42 11.42
CA LEU A 318 -1.93 -5.05 12.82
C LEU A 318 -1.13 -6.08 13.65
N ASN A 319 -1.39 -7.37 13.45
CA ASN A 319 -0.66 -8.45 14.10
C ASN A 319 0.85 -8.42 13.83
N ARG A 320 1.28 -8.00 12.61
CA ARG A 320 2.72 -7.81 12.30
C ARG A 320 3.36 -6.70 13.12
N LEU A 321 2.58 -5.73 13.58
CA LEU A 321 3.02 -4.67 14.49
C LEU A 321 2.87 -5.04 15.97
N GLY A 322 2.30 -6.22 16.30
CA GLY A 322 1.94 -6.60 17.67
C GLY A 322 0.70 -5.87 18.17
N LEU A 323 -0.17 -5.40 17.26
CA LEU A 323 -1.42 -4.70 17.55
C LEU A 323 -2.63 -5.56 17.21
N THR A 324 -3.79 -5.19 17.78
CA THR A 324 -5.09 -5.76 17.46
C THR A 324 -6.06 -4.65 17.04
N ALA A 325 -7.05 -4.99 16.21
CA ALA A 325 -8.13 -4.07 15.88
C ALA A 325 -8.94 -3.70 17.12
N ILE A 326 -9.39 -2.44 17.20
CA ILE A 326 -10.25 -1.95 18.30
C ILE A 326 -11.67 -2.53 18.25
N GLY A 327 -12.01 -3.11 17.12
CA GLY A 327 -13.31 -3.70 16.84
C GLY A 327 -13.50 -3.95 15.36
N THR A 328 -14.75 -4.19 14.98
CA THR A 328 -15.16 -4.39 13.58
C THR A 328 -16.22 -3.37 13.19
N THR A 329 -16.55 -3.31 11.90
CA THR A 329 -17.68 -2.50 11.39
C THR A 329 -19.02 -2.88 12.03
N GLU A 330 -19.13 -4.07 12.63
CA GLU A 330 -20.33 -4.54 13.32
C GLU A 330 -20.28 -4.29 14.83
N GLN A 331 -19.07 -4.24 15.40
CA GLN A 331 -18.84 -4.14 16.85
C GLN A 331 -17.73 -3.13 17.11
N LEU A 332 -18.08 -1.87 17.26
CA LEU A 332 -17.22 -0.81 17.73
C LEU A 332 -17.88 -0.17 18.97
N ASP A 333 -17.24 -0.30 20.12
CA ASP A 333 -17.68 0.35 21.37
C ASP A 333 -17.08 1.77 21.44
N PRO A 334 -17.92 2.84 21.40
CA PRO A 334 -17.43 4.22 21.46
C PRO A 334 -16.65 4.54 22.74
N ALA A 335 -17.05 3.99 23.89
CA ALA A 335 -16.37 4.27 25.16
C ALA A 335 -15.00 3.59 25.22
N GLN A 336 -14.89 2.35 24.75
CA GLN A 336 -13.63 1.62 24.64
C GLN A 336 -12.68 2.33 23.64
N PHE A 337 -13.19 2.75 22.48
CA PHE A 337 -12.40 3.51 21.51
C PHE A 337 -11.85 4.79 22.12
N ALA A 338 -12.72 5.59 22.77
CA ALA A 338 -12.32 6.86 23.37
C ALA A 338 -11.26 6.67 24.46
N ALA A 339 -11.41 5.64 25.32
CA ALA A 339 -10.43 5.32 26.34
C ALA A 339 -9.08 4.90 25.76
N SER A 340 -9.08 4.05 24.71
CA SER A 340 -7.87 3.57 24.03
C SER A 340 -7.16 4.71 23.30
N ALA A 341 -7.90 5.56 22.61
CA ALA A 341 -7.35 6.71 21.88
C ALA A 341 -6.77 7.77 22.84
N ASP A 342 -7.46 8.07 23.94
CA ASP A 342 -6.97 9.01 24.95
C ASP A 342 -5.70 8.50 25.65
N SER A 343 -5.64 7.20 25.97
CA SER A 343 -4.43 6.55 26.49
C SER A 343 -3.28 6.62 25.50
N LEU A 344 -3.54 6.36 24.22
CA LEU A 344 -2.55 6.42 23.15
C LEU A 344 -2.01 7.85 22.95
N LEU A 345 -2.88 8.84 22.94
CA LEU A 345 -2.52 10.26 22.84
C LEU A 345 -1.73 10.76 24.06
N SER A 346 -1.84 10.09 25.19
CA SER A 346 -1.10 10.42 26.41
C SER A 346 0.29 9.79 26.46
N ASP A 347 0.59 8.81 25.57
CA ASP A 347 1.89 8.09 25.54
C ASP A 347 2.37 7.84 24.10
N LEU A 348 2.39 8.90 23.29
CA LEU A 348 2.81 8.81 21.88
C LEU A 348 4.27 8.33 21.74
N ASP A 349 5.18 8.84 22.57
CA ASP A 349 6.59 8.49 22.52
C ASP A 349 6.85 7.08 23.05
N GLY A 350 6.11 6.66 24.08
CA GLY A 350 6.14 5.28 24.53
C GLY A 350 5.65 4.30 23.45
N TRP A 351 4.60 4.67 22.71
CA TRP A 351 4.16 3.86 21.58
C TRP A 351 5.23 3.78 20.48
N ARG A 352 5.82 4.92 20.09
CA ARG A 352 6.90 4.98 19.09
C ARG A 352 8.10 4.13 19.50
N SER A 353 8.46 4.17 20.78
CA SER A 353 9.55 3.37 21.33
C SER A 353 9.25 1.86 21.26
N ARG A 354 8.04 1.45 21.68
CA ARG A 354 7.64 0.03 21.67
C ARG A 354 7.55 -0.57 20.29
N HIS A 355 7.12 0.20 19.29
CA HIS A 355 6.88 -0.30 17.93
C HIS A 355 7.98 0.08 16.93
N GLY A 356 8.93 0.94 17.31
CA GLY A 356 9.97 1.47 16.42
C GLY A 356 10.82 0.39 15.77
N GLU A 357 11.27 -0.60 16.52
CA GLU A 357 12.13 -1.68 15.99
C GLU A 357 11.40 -2.54 14.96
N VAL A 358 10.14 -2.92 15.24
CA VAL A 358 9.35 -3.72 14.29
C VAL A 358 9.04 -2.93 13.03
N ILE A 359 8.74 -1.64 13.14
CA ILE A 359 8.50 -0.76 12.00
C ILE A 359 9.77 -0.65 11.14
N ASP A 360 10.93 -0.40 11.73
CA ASP A 360 12.19 -0.32 11.00
C ASP A 360 12.57 -1.63 10.30
N ARG A 361 12.30 -2.76 10.94
CA ARG A 361 12.45 -4.08 10.31
C ARG A 361 11.55 -4.20 9.09
N LEU A 362 10.27 -3.86 9.20
CA LEU A 362 9.33 -3.91 8.08
C LEU A 362 9.75 -2.95 6.95
N LYS A 363 10.25 -1.76 7.27
CA LYS A 363 10.79 -0.82 6.26
C LYS A 363 11.97 -1.41 5.50
N ARG A 364 12.91 -2.05 6.19
CA ARG A 364 14.05 -2.73 5.54
C ARG A 364 13.60 -3.93 4.69
N GLU A 365 12.68 -4.74 5.22
CA GLU A 365 12.14 -5.90 4.49
C GLU A 365 11.37 -5.49 3.23
N ALA A 366 10.72 -4.33 3.21
CA ALA A 366 10.00 -3.80 2.03
C ALA A 366 10.94 -3.51 0.85
N GLN A 367 12.24 -3.29 1.10
CA GLN A 367 13.23 -3.06 0.05
C GLN A 367 13.79 -4.36 -0.55
N ARG A 368 13.64 -5.50 0.13
CA ARG A 368 14.23 -6.78 -0.29
C ARG A 368 13.84 -7.22 -1.69
N PRO A 369 12.56 -7.10 -2.14
CA PRO A 369 12.22 -7.48 -3.51
C PRO A 369 12.97 -6.70 -4.57
N ALA A 370 13.15 -5.38 -4.41
CA ALA A 370 13.93 -4.57 -5.34
C ALA A 370 15.39 -5.03 -5.36
N GLN A 371 16.00 -5.26 -4.18
CA GLN A 371 17.37 -5.75 -4.05
C GLN A 371 17.58 -7.07 -4.79
N GLN A 372 16.70 -8.05 -4.58
CA GLN A 372 16.76 -9.35 -5.24
C GLN A 372 16.56 -9.25 -6.76
N ILE A 373 15.59 -8.47 -7.20
CA ILE A 373 15.28 -8.31 -8.63
C ILE A 373 16.44 -7.62 -9.36
N VAL A 374 16.96 -6.52 -8.81
CA VAL A 374 18.06 -5.77 -9.42
C VAL A 374 19.34 -6.62 -9.46
N ALA A 375 19.65 -7.38 -8.40
CA ALA A 375 20.76 -8.32 -8.38
C ALA A 375 20.63 -9.42 -9.45
N LEU A 376 19.44 -9.97 -9.67
CA LEU A 376 19.19 -10.96 -10.72
C LEU A 376 19.31 -10.37 -12.13
N LEU A 377 18.93 -9.09 -12.30
CA LEU A 377 19.04 -8.38 -13.58
C LEU A 377 20.50 -7.99 -13.91
N SER A 378 21.31 -7.67 -12.89
CA SER A 378 22.73 -7.35 -13.07
C SER A 378 23.55 -8.56 -13.56
N GLN A 379 23.16 -9.77 -13.11
CA GLN A 379 23.82 -11.03 -13.50
C GLN A 379 23.48 -11.48 -14.92
N THR A 380 22.41 -10.95 -15.51
CA THR A 380 21.96 -11.36 -16.84
C THR A 380 22.76 -10.61 -17.90
N THR A 381 23.84 -11.21 -18.39
CA THR A 381 24.58 -10.69 -19.55
C THR A 381 23.66 -10.66 -20.78
N LYS A 382 23.63 -9.56 -21.53
CA LYS A 382 22.94 -9.52 -22.84
C LYS A 382 23.56 -10.59 -23.74
N ARG A 383 22.81 -11.68 -24.02
CA ARG A 383 23.13 -12.63 -25.06
C ARG A 383 22.73 -12.06 -26.41
#